data_1131db5e0cf3422920725488adef0b0a
#
_entry.id   1131db5e0cf3422920725488adef0b0a
#
_cell.length_a   1.000
_cell.length_b   1.000
_cell.length_c   1.000
_cell.angle_alpha   90.00
_cell.angle_beta   90.00
_cell.angle_gamma   90.00
#
_symmetry.space_group_name_H-M   'P 1'
#
loop_
_entity.id
_entity.type
_entity.pdbx_description
1 polymer ?
#
loop_
_entity_poly.entity_id
_entity_poly.type
_entity_poly.pdbx_seq_one_letter_code
_entity_poly.pdbx_strand_id
1 'polypeptide(L)'
;MENPKILVVDDESDMQIYLSTVVETMGFEPIVAGNGVEALEKARAFHPALMILDVMMPKIEDGLRAYQQFREDERLGQMPVIMVSAIARKTFFHSIRLLRPLSGNQLPEPEAYMEKPPEAAELKGLITMLLQGD
;
A
#
# COMPACT_ATOMS: atom_id res chain seq x y z
N MET A 1 -5.05 18.57 16.69
CA MET A 1 -4.17 17.89 15.74
C MET A 1 -4.97 16.99 14.84
N GLU A 2 -4.62 17.01 13.56
CA GLU A 2 -5.31 16.15 12.62
C GLU A 2 -4.90 14.70 12.86
N ASN A 3 -5.83 13.80 12.65
CA ASN A 3 -5.52 12.38 12.68
C ASN A 3 -4.62 12.01 11.51
N PRO A 4 -3.65 11.14 11.72
CA PRO A 4 -2.84 10.65 10.59
C PRO A 4 -3.73 9.98 9.55
N LYS A 5 -3.34 10.11 8.29
CA LYS A 5 -4.08 9.57 7.16
C LYS A 5 -3.39 8.31 6.67
N ILE A 6 -4.21 7.33 6.29
CA ILE A 6 -3.70 6.10 5.68
C ILE A 6 -4.36 5.98 4.30
N LEU A 7 -3.54 5.83 3.28
CA LEU A 7 -4.03 5.68 1.91
C LEU A 7 -4.36 4.22 1.65
N VAL A 8 -5.60 3.97 1.24
CA VAL A 8 -6.09 2.63 0.92
C VAL A 8 -6.29 2.55 -0.59
N VAL A 9 -5.53 1.69 -1.26
CA VAL A 9 -5.55 1.57 -2.72
C VAL A 9 -6.00 0.17 -3.11
N ASP A 10 -7.20 0.07 -3.66
CA ASP A 10 -7.78 -1.20 -4.08
C ASP A 10 -8.87 -0.88 -5.10
N ASP A 11 -9.00 -1.69 -6.15
CA ASP A 11 -10.00 -1.43 -7.18
C ASP A 11 -11.35 -2.09 -6.87
N GLU A 12 -11.46 -2.84 -5.79
CA GLU A 12 -12.69 -3.49 -5.37
C GLU A 12 -13.35 -2.71 -4.23
N SER A 13 -14.62 -2.31 -4.40
CA SER A 13 -15.29 -1.49 -3.42
C SER A 13 -15.46 -2.18 -2.07
N ASP A 14 -15.71 -3.48 -2.07
CA ASP A 14 -15.86 -4.22 -0.81
C ASP A 14 -14.58 -4.20 0.01
N MET A 15 -13.44 -4.37 -0.66
CA MET A 15 -12.15 -4.33 0.03
C MET A 15 -11.82 -2.92 0.49
N GLN A 16 -12.16 -1.91 -0.31
CA GLN A 16 -11.99 -0.52 0.10
C GLN A 16 -12.73 -0.26 1.42
N ILE A 17 -13.97 -0.72 1.50
CA ILE A 17 -14.78 -0.54 2.71
C ILE A 17 -14.18 -1.28 3.88
N TYR A 18 -13.77 -2.53 3.68
CA TYR A 18 -13.19 -3.34 4.75
C TYR A 18 -11.91 -2.69 5.31
N LEU A 19 -10.99 -2.34 4.43
CA LEU A 19 -9.72 -1.75 4.86
C LEU A 19 -9.91 -0.39 5.51
N SER A 20 -10.82 0.43 4.94
CA SER A 20 -11.13 1.73 5.52
C SER A 20 -11.71 1.59 6.91
N THR A 21 -12.60 0.61 7.10
CA THR A 21 -13.19 0.36 8.40
C THR A 21 -12.14 -0.01 9.44
N VAL A 22 -11.21 -0.90 9.06
CA VAL A 22 -10.11 -1.27 9.96
C VAL A 22 -9.30 -0.04 10.35
N VAL A 23 -8.96 0.79 9.38
CA VAL A 23 -8.19 2.02 9.60
C VAL A 23 -8.93 2.96 10.55
N GLU A 24 -10.24 3.15 10.33
CA GLU A 24 -11.04 4.04 11.17
C GLU A 24 -11.14 3.55 12.60
N THR A 25 -11.23 2.23 12.81
CA THR A 25 -11.30 1.69 14.17
C THR A 25 -10.02 1.96 14.96
N MET A 26 -8.93 2.27 14.29
CA MET A 26 -7.66 2.62 14.93
C MET A 26 -7.51 4.11 15.17
N GLY A 27 -8.47 4.92 14.75
CA GLY A 27 -8.42 6.36 14.92
C GLY A 27 -7.72 7.11 13.79
N PHE A 28 -7.40 6.42 12.69
CA PHE A 28 -6.79 7.07 11.53
C PHE A 28 -7.85 7.42 10.51
N GLU A 29 -7.53 8.37 9.64
CA GLU A 29 -8.42 8.78 8.57
C GLU A 29 -8.06 8.05 7.28
N PRO A 30 -8.98 7.23 6.69
CA PRO A 30 -8.68 6.58 5.43
C PRO A 30 -8.87 7.52 4.24
N ILE A 31 -7.92 7.47 3.31
CA ILE A 31 -8.04 8.12 2.01
C ILE A 31 -8.09 6.98 1.00
N VAL A 32 -9.13 6.92 0.18
CA VAL A 32 -9.35 5.78 -0.70
C VAL A 32 -9.04 6.14 -2.15
N ALA A 33 -8.33 5.26 -2.83
CA ALA A 33 -8.05 5.39 -4.26
C ALA A 33 -8.32 4.05 -4.94
N GLY A 34 -8.86 4.09 -6.15
CA GLY A 34 -9.23 2.89 -6.89
C GLY A 34 -8.24 2.45 -7.95
N ASN A 35 -7.17 3.22 -8.16
CA ASN A 35 -6.14 2.87 -9.13
C ASN A 35 -4.86 3.62 -8.81
N GLY A 36 -3.79 3.28 -9.53
CA GLY A 36 -2.47 3.84 -9.24
C GLY A 36 -2.35 5.33 -9.51
N VAL A 37 -3.01 5.83 -10.55
CA VAL A 37 -2.97 7.26 -10.87
C VAL A 37 -3.63 8.07 -9.76
N GLU A 38 -4.84 7.66 -9.36
CA GLU A 38 -5.56 8.32 -8.29
C GLU A 38 -4.78 8.24 -6.97
N ALA A 39 -4.16 7.08 -6.71
CA ALA A 39 -3.37 6.89 -5.50
C ALA A 39 -2.20 7.88 -5.42
N LEU A 40 -1.49 8.05 -6.53
CA LEU A 40 -0.35 8.97 -6.56
C LEU A 40 -0.79 10.41 -6.34
N GLU A 41 -1.90 10.81 -6.99
CA GLU A 41 -2.45 12.13 -6.81
C GLU A 41 -2.82 12.41 -5.35
N LYS A 42 -3.52 11.46 -4.73
CA LYS A 42 -3.97 11.62 -3.35
C LYS A 42 -2.82 11.57 -2.36
N ALA A 43 -1.81 10.73 -2.63
CA ALA A 43 -0.63 10.68 -1.77
C ALA A 43 0.09 12.02 -1.77
N ARG A 44 0.21 12.65 -2.93
CA ARG A 44 0.87 13.95 -3.03
C ARG A 44 0.05 15.06 -2.37
N ALA A 45 -1.28 14.95 -2.45
CA ALA A 45 -2.16 15.98 -1.89
C ALA A 45 -2.29 15.87 -0.37
N PHE A 46 -2.39 14.66 0.15
CA PHE A 46 -2.75 14.44 1.55
C PHE A 46 -1.60 13.97 2.44
N HIS A 47 -0.47 13.57 1.86
CA HIS A 47 0.73 13.13 2.59
C HIS A 47 0.39 12.06 3.65
N PRO A 48 -0.13 10.89 3.22
CA PRO A 48 -0.49 9.85 4.20
C PRO A 48 0.74 9.32 4.93
N ALA A 49 0.51 8.82 6.13
CA ALA A 49 1.57 8.25 6.94
C ALA A 49 1.94 6.82 6.50
N LEU A 50 1.03 6.15 5.79
CA LEU A 50 1.21 4.77 5.39
C LEU A 50 0.26 4.47 4.23
N MET A 51 0.63 3.52 3.37
CA MET A 51 -0.23 3.09 2.27
C MET A 51 -0.50 1.59 2.38
N ILE A 52 -1.78 1.22 2.18
CA ILE A 52 -2.17 -0.17 2.01
C ILE A 52 -2.50 -0.32 0.53
N LEU A 53 -1.74 -1.16 -0.16
CA LEU A 53 -1.78 -1.24 -1.62
C LEU A 53 -2.10 -2.65 -2.10
N ASP A 54 -3.19 -2.80 -2.88
CA ASP A 54 -3.45 -4.03 -3.61
C ASP A 54 -2.55 -4.03 -4.86
N VAL A 55 -1.89 -5.14 -5.10
CA VAL A 55 -1.02 -5.24 -6.26
C VAL A 55 -1.78 -5.62 -7.53
N MET A 56 -2.94 -6.28 -7.40
CA MET A 56 -3.77 -6.67 -8.56
C MET A 56 -4.80 -5.59 -8.88
N MET A 57 -4.47 -4.64 -9.79
CA MET A 57 -5.35 -3.51 -10.10
C MET A 57 -5.43 -3.18 -11.60
N PRO A 58 -6.15 -3.94 -12.41
CA PRO A 58 -6.64 -5.31 -12.25
C PRO A 58 -5.58 -6.36 -12.48
N LYS A 59 -4.41 -5.98 -13.02
CA LYS A 59 -3.30 -6.90 -13.28
C LYS A 59 -2.17 -6.61 -12.32
N ILE A 60 -1.36 -7.64 -12.05
CA ILE A 60 -0.22 -7.48 -11.15
C ILE A 60 0.74 -6.38 -11.65
N GLU A 61 0.89 -6.25 -12.96
CA GLU A 61 1.76 -5.23 -13.54
C GLU A 61 1.31 -3.83 -13.18
N ASP A 62 0.01 -3.61 -13.07
CA ASP A 62 -0.54 -2.29 -12.73
C ASP A 62 -0.17 -1.90 -11.31
N GLY A 63 -0.31 -2.84 -10.36
CA GLY A 63 0.05 -2.59 -8.98
C GLY A 63 1.54 -2.42 -8.78
N LEU A 64 2.35 -3.25 -9.47
CA LEU A 64 3.80 -3.14 -9.37
C LEU A 64 4.29 -1.82 -9.95
N ARG A 65 3.67 -1.37 -11.04
CA ARG A 65 4.04 -0.08 -11.63
C ARG A 65 3.72 1.07 -10.69
N ALA A 66 2.54 1.03 -10.06
CA ALA A 66 2.17 2.04 -9.07
C ALA A 66 3.16 2.05 -7.90
N TYR A 67 3.49 0.87 -7.40
CA TYR A 67 4.45 0.74 -6.30
C TYR A 67 5.81 1.32 -6.69
N GLN A 68 6.27 1.02 -7.91
CA GLN A 68 7.55 1.55 -8.41
C GLN A 68 7.51 3.07 -8.44
N GLN A 69 6.42 3.65 -8.92
CA GLN A 69 6.28 5.11 -8.98
C GLN A 69 6.34 5.72 -7.58
N PHE A 70 5.70 5.10 -6.60
CA PHE A 70 5.76 5.57 -5.22
C PHE A 70 7.19 5.52 -4.68
N ARG A 71 7.89 4.42 -4.90
CA ARG A 71 9.25 4.27 -4.37
C ARG A 71 10.25 5.22 -5.01
N GLU A 72 10.02 5.61 -6.25
CA GLU A 72 10.93 6.51 -6.96
C GLU A 72 10.58 7.99 -6.80
N ASP A 73 9.45 8.28 -6.17
CA ASP A 73 9.04 9.65 -5.90
C ASP A 73 9.83 10.19 -4.71
N GLU A 74 10.39 11.38 -4.86
CA GLU A 74 11.26 11.98 -3.84
C GLU A 74 10.55 12.16 -2.50
N ARG A 75 9.25 12.48 -2.53
CA ARG A 75 8.48 12.75 -1.31
C ARG A 75 7.86 11.52 -0.72
N LEU A 76 7.54 10.52 -1.56
CA LEU A 76 6.74 9.38 -1.15
C LEU A 76 7.58 8.10 -0.96
N GLY A 77 8.84 8.12 -1.38
CA GLY A 77 9.66 6.91 -1.39
C GLY A 77 9.92 6.29 -0.03
N GLN A 78 9.79 7.06 1.04
CA GLN A 78 10.01 6.56 2.40
C GLN A 78 8.72 6.15 3.10
N MET A 79 7.57 6.33 2.46
CA MET A 79 6.28 5.98 3.06
C MET A 79 6.17 4.48 3.24
N PRO A 80 5.83 3.99 4.45
CA PRO A 80 5.64 2.55 4.63
C PRO A 80 4.51 2.02 3.78
N VAL A 81 4.70 0.85 3.18
CA VAL A 81 3.71 0.22 2.33
C VAL A 81 3.40 -1.18 2.84
N ILE A 82 2.11 -1.46 3.07
CA ILE A 82 1.62 -2.80 3.33
C ILE A 82 0.92 -3.25 2.05
N MET A 83 1.44 -4.30 1.43
CA MET A 83 0.76 -4.88 0.28
C MET A 83 -0.28 -5.88 0.74
N VAL A 84 -1.47 -5.84 0.14
CA VAL A 84 -2.56 -6.78 0.44
C VAL A 84 -3.04 -7.34 -0.90
N SER A 85 -2.87 -8.63 -1.13
CA SER A 85 -3.17 -9.19 -2.45
C SER A 85 -3.61 -10.65 -2.35
N ALA A 86 -4.34 -11.10 -3.38
CA ALA A 86 -4.70 -12.50 -3.52
C ALA A 86 -3.52 -13.36 -3.98
N ILE A 87 -2.42 -12.73 -4.40
CA ILE A 87 -1.26 -13.46 -4.88
C ILE A 87 -0.48 -14.01 -3.70
N ALA A 88 -0.03 -15.28 -3.81
CA ALA A 88 0.79 -15.88 -2.75
C ALA A 88 2.07 -15.06 -2.56
N ARG A 89 2.46 -14.91 -1.30
CA ARG A 89 3.64 -14.13 -0.92
C ARG A 89 4.89 -14.53 -1.71
N LYS A 90 5.12 -15.83 -1.83
CA LYS A 90 6.28 -16.35 -2.56
C LYS A 90 6.27 -15.91 -4.01
N THR A 91 5.12 -15.99 -4.66
CA THR A 91 4.98 -15.58 -6.06
C THR A 91 5.22 -14.09 -6.21
N PHE A 92 4.68 -13.28 -5.31
CA PHE A 92 4.87 -11.85 -5.36
C PHE A 92 6.36 -11.47 -5.26
N PHE A 93 7.06 -12.03 -4.28
CA PHE A 93 8.47 -11.67 -4.09
C PHE A 93 9.36 -12.16 -5.21
N HIS A 94 9.01 -13.28 -5.84
CA HIS A 94 9.71 -13.71 -7.05
C HIS A 94 9.50 -12.70 -8.17
N SER A 95 8.25 -12.23 -8.35
CA SER A 95 7.92 -11.27 -9.42
C SER A 95 8.63 -9.94 -9.22
N ILE A 96 8.68 -9.45 -7.99
CA ILE A 96 9.29 -8.14 -7.72
C ILE A 96 10.80 -8.16 -7.97
N ARG A 97 11.45 -9.31 -7.78
CA ARG A 97 12.88 -9.43 -8.06
C ARG A 97 13.19 -9.34 -9.55
N LEU A 98 12.23 -9.73 -10.40
CA LEU A 98 12.38 -9.69 -11.84
C LEU A 98 12.08 -8.31 -12.41
N LEU A 99 11.45 -7.43 -11.64
CA LEU A 99 11.08 -6.11 -12.10
C LEU A 99 12.30 -5.20 -12.16
N ARG A 100 12.47 -4.53 -13.31
CA ARG A 100 13.55 -3.57 -13.47
C ARG A 100 12.99 -2.16 -13.28
N PRO A 101 13.39 -1.46 -12.23
CA PRO A 101 12.90 -0.10 -12.01
C PRO A 101 13.44 0.88 -13.05
N LEU A 102 12.74 1.99 -13.22
CA LEU A 102 13.15 3.03 -14.18
C LEU A 102 14.50 3.62 -13.84
N SER A 103 14.83 3.68 -12.57
CA SER A 103 16.12 4.24 -12.12
C SER A 103 17.29 3.28 -12.33
N GLY A 104 17.03 2.04 -12.72
CA GLY A 104 18.06 1.02 -12.86
C GLY A 104 18.45 0.35 -11.56
N ASN A 105 17.92 0.80 -10.43
CA ASN A 105 18.17 0.19 -9.13
C ASN A 105 17.13 -0.87 -8.83
N GLN A 106 17.49 -1.83 -7.99
CA GLN A 106 16.54 -2.84 -7.58
C GLN A 106 15.42 -2.21 -6.76
N LEU A 107 14.16 -2.62 -7.04
CA LEU A 107 13.00 -2.09 -6.33
C LEU A 107 12.98 -2.65 -4.91
N PRO A 108 12.87 -1.78 -3.88
CA PRO A 108 12.82 -2.28 -2.51
C PRO A 108 11.52 -3.03 -2.23
N GLU A 109 11.60 -3.99 -1.34
CA GLU A 109 10.42 -4.74 -0.92
C GLU A 109 9.50 -3.86 -0.09
N PRO A 110 8.18 -4.11 -0.10
CA PRO A 110 7.28 -3.40 0.80
C PRO A 110 7.59 -3.76 2.25
N GLU A 111 7.22 -2.88 3.17
CA GLU A 111 7.46 -3.11 4.59
C GLU A 111 6.71 -4.33 5.11
N ALA A 112 5.55 -4.65 4.51
CA ALA A 112 4.80 -5.84 4.88
C ALA A 112 3.96 -6.33 3.71
N TYR A 113 3.63 -7.61 3.71
CA TYR A 113 2.80 -8.24 2.69
C TYR A 113 1.80 -9.16 3.36
N MET A 114 0.52 -9.02 3.01
CA MET A 114 -0.55 -9.88 3.51
C MET A 114 -1.30 -10.49 2.34
N GLU A 115 -1.60 -11.77 2.46
CA GLU A 115 -2.46 -12.43 1.46
C GLU A 115 -3.92 -12.18 1.82
N LYS A 116 -4.77 -12.01 0.81
CA LYS A 116 -6.21 -11.84 1.01
C LYS A 116 -6.85 -13.17 1.38
N PRO A 117 -7.84 -13.18 2.27
CA PRO A 117 -8.39 -12.01 2.95
C PRO A 117 -7.50 -11.59 4.13
N PRO A 118 -7.22 -10.30 4.28
CA PRO A 118 -6.38 -9.85 5.40
C PRO A 118 -7.16 -9.91 6.70
N GLU A 119 -6.55 -10.51 7.73
CA GLU A 119 -7.16 -10.55 9.04
C GLU A 119 -7.01 -9.20 9.73
N ALA A 120 -8.11 -8.69 10.29
CA ALA A 120 -8.11 -7.34 10.87
C ALA A 120 -7.08 -7.19 11.99
N ALA A 121 -6.97 -8.17 12.87
CA ALA A 121 -6.02 -8.10 13.99
C ALA A 121 -4.58 -8.04 13.50
N GLU A 122 -4.25 -8.83 12.49
CA GLU A 122 -2.91 -8.83 11.91
C GLU A 122 -2.61 -7.51 11.23
N LEU A 123 -3.57 -7.00 10.46
CA LEU A 123 -3.40 -5.72 9.77
C LEU A 123 -3.18 -4.58 10.78
N LYS A 124 -3.99 -4.55 11.84
CA LYS A 124 -3.84 -3.53 12.88
C LYS A 124 -2.47 -3.61 13.54
N GLY A 125 -1.97 -4.80 13.79
CA GLY A 125 -0.65 -5.00 14.36
C GLY A 125 0.46 -4.46 13.46
N LEU A 126 0.36 -4.71 12.16
CA LEU A 126 1.34 -4.20 11.20
C LEU A 126 1.30 -2.68 11.10
N ILE A 127 0.11 -2.10 11.06
CA ILE A 127 -0.02 -0.64 11.02
C ILE A 127 0.60 -0.02 12.26
N THR A 128 0.30 -0.57 13.43
CA THR A 128 0.85 -0.07 14.69
C THR A 128 2.37 -0.13 14.68
N MET A 129 2.92 -1.28 14.28
CA MET A 129 4.37 -1.48 14.25
C MET A 129 5.04 -0.46 13.32
N LEU A 130 4.49 -0.28 12.12
CA LEU A 130 5.12 0.58 11.12
C LEU A 130 5.00 2.07 11.47
N LEU A 131 3.93 2.48 12.12
CA LEU A 131 3.73 3.88 12.47
C LEU A 131 4.39 4.28 13.78
N GLN A 132 4.72 3.33 14.65
CA GLN A 132 5.47 3.62 15.86
C GLN A 132 6.95 3.86 15.57
N GLY A 133 7.41 3.35 14.52
CA GLY A 133 8.68 3.41 13.96
C GLY A 133 9.74 4.10 14.62
N ASP A 134 10.26 4.13 15.41
CA ASP A 134 11.38 4.77 15.66
C ASP A 134 12.41 4.20 15.81
#